data_f1af1b3cfff2232af33bd587ebedc8ab
#
_entry.id   f1af1b3cfff2232af33bd587ebedc8ab
#
_cell.length_a   1.000
_cell.length_b   1.000
_cell.length_c   1.000
_cell.angle_alpha   90.00
_cell.angle_beta   90.00
_cell.angle_gamma   90.00
#
_symmetry.space_group_name_H-M   'P 1'
#
loop_
_entity.id
_entity.type
_entity.pdbx_description
1 polymer ?
#
loop_
_entity_poly.entity_id
_entity_poly.type
_entity_poly.pdbx_seq_one_letter_code
_entity_poly.pdbx_strand_id
1 'polypeptide(L)'
;MTAPARPMTGDGRTALAAVATTGEVLAHPRLHEGLLEPWELRRLAAIRMPRRRDDVLAARLLLRLCVARFTGRPPEESAPAQYCADCDRPGHGRPYLHDHPGVGVSLSHADGLVGAAVGPGAVGVDVEPATRRPGPLSVLARVLPESAVREAADAPDPGAALLRFWVRAEARLKAGDGDLRVLEWTDRHRSAVVAVASTAPATTFTVGPEPAPRIRRPRDPTR
;
A
#
# COMPACT_ATOMS: atom_id res chain seq x y z
N MET A 1 33.26 -2.64 -4.13
CA MET A 1 32.88 -1.69 -5.20
C MET A 1 31.38 -1.71 -5.27
N THR A 2 30.73 -0.72 -4.65
CA THR A 2 29.24 -0.57 -4.63
C THR A 2 28.82 -0.01 -5.99
N ALA A 3 27.96 -0.71 -6.72
CA ALA A 3 27.39 -0.21 -7.96
C ALA A 3 26.62 1.10 -7.70
N PRO A 4 26.72 2.11 -8.58
CA PRO A 4 26.00 3.36 -8.43
C PRO A 4 24.49 3.09 -8.45
N ALA A 5 23.75 3.69 -7.49
CA ALA A 5 22.31 3.63 -7.43
C ALA A 5 21.72 4.17 -8.75
N ARG A 6 20.91 3.35 -9.42
CA ARG A 6 20.19 3.77 -10.62
C ARG A 6 19.22 4.91 -10.25
N PRO A 7 19.05 5.93 -11.11
CA PRO A 7 18.14 7.03 -10.83
C PRO A 7 16.71 6.50 -10.69
N MET A 8 16.01 6.97 -9.65
CA MET A 8 14.60 6.70 -9.40
C MET A 8 13.75 7.19 -10.59
N THR A 9 12.86 6.35 -11.09
CA THR A 9 12.01 6.63 -12.28
C THR A 9 10.74 7.45 -11.96
N GLY A 10 10.62 7.95 -10.74
CA GLY A 10 9.72 9.06 -10.37
C GLY A 10 10.59 10.26 -10.01
N ASP A 11 10.06 11.45 -9.99
CA ASP A 11 10.80 12.65 -9.58
C ASP A 11 11.30 12.60 -8.12
N GLY A 12 11.21 11.45 -7.46
CA GLY A 12 11.62 11.17 -6.08
C GLY A 12 10.88 11.99 -5.01
N ARG A 13 9.91 12.79 -5.43
CA ARG A 13 9.18 13.75 -4.60
C ARG A 13 7.74 13.36 -4.32
N THR A 14 7.20 12.36 -5.02
CA THR A 14 5.80 11.96 -4.96
C THR A 14 5.68 10.51 -4.49
N ALA A 15 4.81 10.26 -3.53
CA ALA A 15 4.46 8.91 -3.12
C ALA A 15 3.58 8.23 -4.18
N LEU A 16 3.79 6.94 -4.41
CA LEU A 16 2.97 6.11 -5.29
C LEU A 16 2.09 5.18 -4.46
N ALA A 17 0.83 5.04 -4.86
CA ALA A 17 -0.08 4.09 -4.24
C ALA A 17 -0.88 3.32 -5.28
N ALA A 18 -1.28 2.10 -4.92
CA ALA A 18 -2.20 1.30 -5.70
C ALA A 18 -3.20 0.59 -4.79
N VAL A 19 -4.41 0.39 -5.32
CA VAL A 19 -5.42 -0.49 -4.77
C VAL A 19 -5.82 -1.49 -5.84
N ALA A 20 -6.07 -2.73 -5.45
CA ALA A 20 -6.50 -3.81 -6.32
C ALA A 20 -7.37 -4.79 -5.55
N THR A 21 -8.10 -5.64 -6.26
CA THR A 21 -8.62 -6.86 -5.67
C THR A 21 -7.50 -7.89 -5.49
N THR A 22 -7.65 -8.78 -4.52
CA THR A 22 -6.76 -9.93 -4.33
C THR A 22 -6.59 -10.71 -5.65
N GLY A 23 -7.68 -10.95 -6.37
CA GLY A 23 -7.66 -11.65 -7.65
C GLY A 23 -6.86 -10.93 -8.75
N GLU A 24 -6.98 -9.61 -8.87
CA GLU A 24 -6.20 -8.82 -9.83
C GLU A 24 -4.69 -8.94 -9.60
N VAL A 25 -4.27 -8.94 -8.34
CA VAL A 25 -2.84 -9.07 -8.00
C VAL A 25 -2.34 -10.49 -8.25
N LEU A 26 -3.10 -11.51 -7.83
CA LEU A 26 -2.71 -12.91 -8.03
C LEU A 26 -2.74 -13.35 -9.50
N ALA A 27 -3.52 -12.69 -10.36
CA ALA A 27 -3.53 -12.91 -11.79
C ALA A 27 -2.45 -12.12 -12.55
N HIS A 28 -1.69 -11.25 -11.88
CA HIS A 28 -0.68 -10.42 -12.53
C HIS A 28 0.53 -11.27 -12.97
N PRO A 29 0.97 -11.23 -14.26
CA PRO A 29 1.93 -12.19 -14.82
C PRO A 29 3.33 -12.13 -14.19
N ARG A 30 3.69 -11.04 -13.55
CA ARG A 30 5.01 -10.85 -12.90
C ARG A 30 4.98 -11.03 -11.39
N LEU A 31 3.81 -11.31 -10.80
CA LEU A 31 3.66 -11.43 -9.35
C LEU A 31 3.30 -12.87 -8.99
N HIS A 32 4.15 -13.54 -8.24
CA HIS A 32 3.97 -14.92 -7.81
C HIS A 32 4.58 -15.14 -6.42
N GLU A 33 4.14 -16.18 -5.73
CA GLU A 33 4.56 -16.50 -4.37
C GLU A 33 6.09 -16.66 -4.22
N GLY A 34 6.77 -17.08 -5.30
CA GLY A 34 8.23 -17.22 -5.32
C GLY A 34 9.03 -15.92 -5.17
N LEU A 35 8.35 -14.75 -5.20
CA LEU A 35 8.98 -13.46 -4.89
C LEU A 35 9.13 -13.22 -3.38
N LEU A 36 8.46 -14.03 -2.55
CA LEU A 36 8.45 -13.83 -1.11
C LEU A 36 9.69 -14.40 -0.44
N GLU A 37 10.14 -13.70 0.59
CA GLU A 37 11.22 -14.16 1.44
C GLU A 37 10.81 -15.37 2.31
N PRO A 38 11.74 -16.24 2.73
CA PRO A 38 11.42 -17.43 3.54
C PRO A 38 10.62 -17.13 4.80
N TRP A 39 10.82 -15.99 5.44
CA TRP A 39 10.06 -15.59 6.63
C TRP A 39 8.61 -15.21 6.30
N GLU A 40 8.36 -14.63 5.13
CA GLU A 40 7.02 -14.32 4.64
C GLU A 40 6.25 -15.60 4.32
N LEU A 41 6.90 -16.56 3.65
CA LEU A 41 6.31 -17.86 3.35
C LEU A 41 5.93 -18.62 4.63
N ARG A 42 6.80 -18.63 5.66
CA ARG A 42 6.46 -19.22 6.97
C ARG A 42 5.23 -18.56 7.60
N ARG A 43 5.12 -17.24 7.46
CA ARG A 43 3.98 -16.50 8.00
C ARG A 43 2.69 -16.79 7.25
N LEU A 44 2.74 -16.90 5.92
CA LEU A 44 1.60 -17.32 5.09
C LEU A 44 1.14 -18.73 5.43
N ALA A 45 2.06 -19.66 5.62
CA ALA A 45 1.75 -21.05 6.00
C ALA A 45 1.02 -21.17 7.34
N ALA A 46 1.21 -20.21 8.26
CA ALA A 46 0.50 -20.18 9.53
C ALA A 46 -0.97 -19.69 9.43
N ILE A 47 -1.37 -19.11 8.29
CA ILE A 47 -2.74 -18.61 8.08
C ILE A 47 -3.63 -19.76 7.61
N ARG A 48 -4.57 -20.16 8.46
CA ARG A 48 -5.47 -21.31 8.19
C ARG A 48 -6.60 -21.00 7.22
N MET A 49 -7.04 -19.73 7.15
CA MET A 49 -8.14 -19.31 6.27
C MET A 49 -7.60 -19.01 4.88
N PRO A 50 -8.00 -19.75 3.82
CA PRO A 50 -7.44 -19.56 2.46
C PRO A 50 -7.60 -18.12 1.95
N ARG A 51 -8.80 -17.56 2.04
CA ARG A 51 -9.07 -16.17 1.60
C ARG A 51 -8.14 -15.16 2.26
N ARG A 52 -7.96 -15.28 3.59
CA ARG A 52 -7.06 -14.38 4.33
C ARG A 52 -5.59 -14.57 3.93
N ARG A 53 -5.20 -15.82 3.65
CA ARG A 53 -3.85 -16.13 3.14
C ARG A 53 -3.62 -15.46 1.79
N ASP A 54 -4.60 -15.54 0.89
CA ASP A 54 -4.54 -14.93 -0.44
C ASP A 54 -4.50 -13.41 -0.34
N ASP A 55 -5.28 -12.78 0.54
CA ASP A 55 -5.24 -11.33 0.79
C ASP A 55 -3.85 -10.88 1.30
N VAL A 56 -3.28 -11.60 2.26
CA VAL A 56 -1.93 -11.31 2.78
C VAL A 56 -0.87 -11.50 1.70
N LEU A 57 -0.95 -12.56 0.90
CA LEU A 57 -0.06 -12.80 -0.23
C LEU A 57 -0.15 -11.66 -1.25
N ALA A 58 -1.35 -11.34 -1.69
CA ALA A 58 -1.59 -10.27 -2.66
C ALA A 58 -1.09 -8.90 -2.17
N ALA A 59 -1.33 -8.55 -0.90
CA ALA A 59 -0.84 -7.30 -0.33
C ALA A 59 0.70 -7.19 -0.37
N ARG A 60 1.41 -8.29 -0.07
CA ARG A 60 2.87 -8.36 -0.15
C ARG A 60 3.39 -8.23 -1.58
N LEU A 61 2.73 -8.89 -2.52
CA LEU A 61 3.06 -8.83 -3.94
C LEU A 61 2.80 -7.42 -4.50
N LEU A 62 1.67 -6.81 -4.13
CA LEU A 62 1.34 -5.44 -4.54
C LEU A 62 2.37 -4.43 -4.00
N LEU A 63 2.85 -4.62 -2.77
CA LEU A 63 3.89 -3.75 -2.22
C LEU A 63 5.19 -3.85 -3.04
N ARG A 64 5.60 -5.05 -3.44
CA ARG A 64 6.77 -5.23 -4.32
C ARG A 64 6.59 -4.52 -5.66
N LEU A 65 5.40 -4.60 -6.24
CA LEU A 65 5.09 -3.88 -7.48
C LEU A 65 5.18 -2.36 -7.29
N CYS A 66 4.67 -1.83 -6.18
CA CYS A 66 4.80 -0.40 -5.85
C CYS A 66 6.27 0.01 -5.71
N VAL A 67 7.06 -0.76 -4.96
CA VAL A 67 8.50 -0.51 -4.77
C VAL A 67 9.24 -0.58 -6.10
N ALA A 68 8.96 -1.60 -6.92
CA ALA A 68 9.56 -1.75 -8.24
C ALA A 68 9.30 -0.54 -9.14
N ARG A 69 8.06 -0.05 -9.17
CA ARG A 69 7.71 1.17 -9.93
C ARG A 69 8.37 2.44 -9.39
N PHE A 70 8.46 2.56 -8.08
CA PHE A 70 9.06 3.73 -7.45
C PHE A 70 10.58 3.77 -7.64
N THR A 71 11.25 2.63 -7.48
CA THR A 71 12.72 2.53 -7.57
C THR A 71 13.24 2.30 -8.99
N GLY A 72 12.39 1.86 -9.92
CA GLY A 72 12.80 1.42 -11.25
C GLY A 72 13.50 0.06 -11.27
N ARG A 73 13.49 -0.67 -10.14
CA ARG A 73 14.03 -2.04 -10.03
C ARG A 73 12.93 -3.08 -10.29
N PRO A 74 13.27 -4.29 -10.72
CA PRO A 74 12.27 -5.35 -10.89
C PRO A 74 11.71 -5.80 -9.51
N PRO A 75 10.48 -6.38 -9.46
CA PRO A 75 9.86 -6.86 -8.22
C PRO A 75 10.72 -7.88 -7.45
N GLU A 76 11.55 -8.65 -8.14
CA GLU A 76 12.48 -9.66 -7.61
C GLU A 76 13.58 -9.02 -6.73
N GLU A 77 13.95 -7.78 -7.02
CA GLU A 77 14.94 -7.00 -6.27
C GLU A 77 14.29 -6.06 -5.23
N SER A 78 12.97 -6.15 -5.07
CA SER A 78 12.17 -5.23 -4.27
C SER A 78 11.60 -5.93 -3.03
N ALA A 79 12.46 -6.45 -2.15
CA ALA A 79 12.07 -7.21 -0.97
C ALA A 79 11.93 -6.30 0.28
N PRO A 80 10.69 -5.89 0.67
CA PRO A 80 10.48 -5.20 1.92
C PRO A 80 10.74 -6.14 3.11
N ALA A 81 11.42 -5.63 4.13
CA ALA A 81 11.57 -6.28 5.42
C ALA A 81 10.53 -5.76 6.42
N GLN A 82 10.33 -6.44 7.52
CA GLN A 82 9.51 -5.98 8.65
C GLN A 82 10.29 -6.14 9.95
N TYR A 83 10.15 -5.15 10.82
CA TYR A 83 10.72 -5.16 12.16
C TYR A 83 9.75 -4.52 13.14
N CYS A 84 9.62 -5.12 14.32
CA CYS A 84 8.83 -4.60 15.41
C CYS A 84 9.75 -4.08 16.51
N ALA A 85 9.70 -2.79 16.75
CA ALA A 85 10.49 -2.15 17.81
C ALA A 85 10.01 -2.58 19.22
N ASP A 86 8.72 -2.89 19.37
CA ASP A 86 8.15 -3.21 20.69
C ASP A 86 8.65 -4.55 21.24
N CYS A 87 8.85 -5.53 20.38
CA CYS A 87 9.31 -6.87 20.79
C CYS A 87 10.70 -7.23 20.26
N ASP A 88 11.38 -6.30 19.59
CA ASP A 88 12.72 -6.44 19.02
C ASP A 88 12.87 -7.67 18.10
N ARG A 89 11.87 -7.89 17.22
CA ARG A 89 11.84 -9.08 16.35
C ARG A 89 11.57 -8.74 14.89
N PRO A 90 12.27 -9.41 13.96
CA PRO A 90 11.97 -9.33 12.53
C PRO A 90 10.71 -10.12 12.16
N GLY A 91 10.20 -9.85 10.95
CA GLY A 91 9.10 -10.61 10.34
C GLY A 91 7.71 -10.11 10.67
N HIS A 92 7.55 -9.11 11.50
CA HIS A 92 6.31 -8.36 11.75
C HIS A 92 6.62 -6.90 12.12
N GLY A 93 5.59 -6.10 12.38
CA GLY A 93 5.74 -4.68 12.62
C GLY A 93 5.71 -3.86 11.33
N ARG A 94 6.30 -2.67 11.36
CA ARG A 94 6.29 -1.75 10.22
C ARG A 94 7.20 -2.27 9.10
N PRO A 95 6.74 -2.26 7.84
CA PRO A 95 7.59 -2.58 6.71
C PRO A 95 8.61 -1.46 6.44
N TYR A 96 9.77 -1.83 5.90
CA TYR A 96 10.84 -0.90 5.51
C TYR A 96 11.70 -1.50 4.38
N LEU A 97 12.52 -0.66 3.75
CA LEU A 97 13.47 -1.06 2.72
C LEU A 97 14.91 -0.87 3.24
N HIS A 98 15.69 -1.96 3.27
CA HIS A 98 17.09 -1.89 3.71
C HIS A 98 17.92 -0.93 2.86
N ASP A 99 17.80 -1.03 1.54
CA ASP A 99 18.62 -0.28 0.59
C ASP A 99 18.13 1.16 0.38
N HIS A 100 16.99 1.53 0.97
CA HIS A 100 16.37 2.84 0.81
C HIS A 100 15.83 3.38 2.15
N PRO A 101 16.69 3.73 3.13
CA PRO A 101 16.26 4.10 4.47
C PRO A 101 15.39 5.37 4.54
N GLY A 102 15.43 6.23 3.49
CA GLY A 102 14.57 7.40 3.38
C GLY A 102 13.24 7.16 2.68
N VAL A 103 12.94 5.91 2.31
CA VAL A 103 11.71 5.53 1.59
C VAL A 103 10.79 4.78 2.52
N GLY A 104 9.61 5.36 2.77
CA GLY A 104 8.53 4.72 3.50
C GLY A 104 7.74 3.77 2.60
N VAL A 105 7.27 2.68 3.19
CA VAL A 105 6.42 1.69 2.54
C VAL A 105 5.30 1.26 3.48
N SER A 106 4.13 0.98 2.91
CA SER A 106 2.95 0.53 3.67
C SER A 106 2.09 -0.41 2.84
N LEU A 107 1.39 -1.31 3.50
CA LEU A 107 0.42 -2.21 2.89
C LEU A 107 -0.83 -2.36 3.77
N SER A 108 -1.95 -2.66 3.12
CA SER A 108 -3.23 -2.98 3.78
C SER A 108 -3.94 -4.08 3.02
N HIS A 109 -4.81 -4.80 3.71
CA HIS A 109 -5.71 -5.77 3.09
C HIS A 109 -7.00 -5.91 3.90
N ALA A 110 -8.14 -6.07 3.23
CA ALA A 110 -9.45 -6.31 3.83
C ALA A 110 -10.37 -7.01 2.83
N ASP A 111 -10.85 -8.19 3.19
CA ASP A 111 -11.94 -8.94 2.50
C ASP A 111 -11.86 -8.92 0.96
N GLY A 112 -10.73 -9.35 0.41
CA GLY A 112 -10.50 -9.45 -1.04
C GLY A 112 -9.98 -8.16 -1.69
N LEU A 113 -9.69 -7.13 -0.90
CA LEU A 113 -9.07 -5.88 -1.32
C LEU A 113 -7.66 -5.76 -0.75
N VAL A 114 -6.75 -5.19 -1.51
CA VAL A 114 -5.38 -4.92 -1.11
C VAL A 114 -4.94 -3.53 -1.53
N GLY A 115 -4.19 -2.87 -0.65
CA GLY A 115 -3.60 -1.56 -0.89
C GLY A 115 -2.11 -1.57 -0.59
N ALA A 116 -1.32 -0.84 -1.37
CA ALA A 116 0.09 -0.61 -1.10
C ALA A 116 0.49 0.81 -1.45
N ALA A 117 1.46 1.34 -0.71
CA ALA A 117 2.04 2.65 -0.96
C ALA A 117 3.53 2.67 -0.68
N VAL A 118 4.26 3.52 -1.42
CA VAL A 118 5.69 3.76 -1.30
C VAL A 118 5.97 5.23 -1.59
N GLY A 119 6.89 5.84 -0.89
CA GLY A 119 7.27 7.23 -1.14
C GLY A 119 8.37 7.75 -0.24
N PRO A 120 8.84 8.98 -0.46
CA PRO A 120 9.85 9.58 0.40
C PRO A 120 9.27 9.86 1.79
N GLY A 121 10.04 9.58 2.82
CA GLY A 121 9.67 9.79 4.23
C GLY A 121 8.58 8.84 4.73
N ALA A 122 7.67 9.34 5.57
CA ALA A 122 6.61 8.55 6.16
C ALA A 122 5.48 8.28 5.17
N VAL A 123 5.01 7.02 5.12
CA VAL A 123 3.90 6.58 4.25
C VAL A 123 3.04 5.55 4.98
N GLY A 124 1.73 5.71 4.89
CA GLY A 124 0.73 4.75 5.36
C GLY A 124 -0.41 4.62 4.36
N VAL A 125 -0.96 3.43 4.21
CA VAL A 125 -2.13 3.16 3.38
C VAL A 125 -3.13 2.31 4.14
N ASP A 126 -4.40 2.62 3.96
CA ASP A 126 -5.49 1.75 4.39
C ASP A 126 -6.54 1.59 3.31
N VAL A 127 -7.13 0.40 3.23
CA VAL A 127 -8.19 0.04 2.28
C VAL A 127 -9.26 -0.79 2.96
N GLU A 128 -10.52 -0.46 2.70
CA GLU A 128 -11.67 -1.17 3.24
C GLU A 128 -12.77 -1.30 2.18
N PRO A 129 -13.56 -2.39 2.21
CA PRO A 129 -14.77 -2.49 1.39
C PRO A 129 -15.73 -1.33 1.69
N ALA A 130 -16.27 -0.67 0.66
CA ALA A 130 -17.19 0.46 0.84
C ALA A 130 -18.50 0.05 1.55
N THR A 131 -18.81 -1.24 1.57
CA THR A 131 -19.97 -1.82 2.30
C THR A 131 -19.70 -2.06 3.77
N ARG A 132 -18.41 -1.98 4.20
CA ARG A 132 -18.05 -2.18 5.61
C ARG A 132 -18.71 -1.12 6.47
N ARG A 133 -19.21 -1.55 7.61
CA ARG A 133 -19.65 -0.66 8.69
C ARG A 133 -18.65 -0.79 9.83
N PRO A 134 -17.92 0.26 10.14
CA PRO A 134 -16.95 0.24 11.25
C PRO A 134 -17.63 -0.22 12.54
N GLY A 135 -16.89 -0.97 13.35
CA GLY A 135 -17.38 -1.61 14.57
C GLY A 135 -17.94 -0.66 15.63
N PRO A 136 -18.21 -1.16 16.84
CA PRO A 136 -18.91 -0.36 17.84
C PRO A 136 -18.21 0.98 18.10
N LEU A 137 -18.99 2.03 18.37
CA LEU A 137 -18.49 3.38 18.66
C LEU A 137 -17.41 3.40 19.76
N SER A 138 -17.48 2.48 20.74
CA SER A 138 -16.46 2.33 21.78
C SER A 138 -15.09 1.93 21.27
N VAL A 139 -15.00 1.24 20.13
CA VAL A 139 -13.74 0.92 19.46
C VAL A 139 -13.27 2.11 18.62
N LEU A 140 -14.19 2.74 17.92
CA LEU A 140 -13.91 3.91 17.07
C LEU A 140 -13.43 5.11 17.91
N ALA A 141 -14.01 5.32 19.10
CA ALA A 141 -13.63 6.40 20.02
C ALA A 141 -12.18 6.29 20.55
N ARG A 142 -11.52 5.15 20.37
CA ARG A 142 -10.10 4.98 20.72
C ARG A 142 -9.16 5.46 19.61
N VAL A 143 -9.66 5.56 18.39
CA VAL A 143 -8.87 5.87 17.17
C VAL A 143 -9.31 7.18 16.54
N LEU A 144 -10.63 7.49 16.61
CA LEU A 144 -11.21 8.68 16.02
C LEU A 144 -11.44 9.76 17.10
N PRO A 145 -11.14 11.03 16.80
CA PRO A 145 -11.52 12.14 17.67
C PRO A 145 -13.05 12.27 17.73
N GLU A 146 -13.57 12.75 18.86
CA GLU A 146 -15.02 12.92 19.07
C GLU A 146 -15.67 13.81 18.01
N SER A 147 -14.93 14.82 17.51
CA SER A 147 -15.40 15.68 16.41
C SER A 147 -15.70 14.91 15.13
N ALA A 148 -14.87 13.92 14.78
CA ALA A 148 -15.08 13.09 13.60
C ALA A 148 -16.31 12.16 13.76
N VAL A 149 -16.53 11.66 14.97
CA VAL A 149 -17.71 10.83 15.26
C VAL A 149 -18.99 11.67 15.18
N ARG A 150 -18.99 12.90 15.70
CA ARG A 150 -20.12 13.83 15.58
C ARG A 150 -20.38 14.23 14.13
N GLU A 151 -19.33 14.61 13.39
CA GLU A 151 -19.44 14.97 11.96
C GLU A 151 -20.02 13.80 11.15
N ALA A 152 -19.62 12.59 11.44
CA ALA A 152 -20.17 11.41 10.78
C ALA A 152 -21.65 11.18 11.13
N ALA A 153 -22.06 11.44 12.36
CA ALA A 153 -23.46 11.26 12.79
C ALA A 153 -24.41 12.21 12.06
N ASP A 154 -23.93 13.39 11.68
CA ASP A 154 -24.72 14.40 10.93
C ASP A 154 -24.68 14.19 9.40
N ALA A 155 -23.91 13.21 8.92
CA ALA A 155 -23.80 12.92 7.48
C ALA A 155 -25.05 12.16 6.95
N PRO A 156 -25.38 12.29 5.65
CA PRO A 156 -26.49 11.55 5.02
C PRO A 156 -26.35 10.02 5.12
N ASP A 157 -25.12 9.50 5.12
CA ASP A 157 -24.80 8.11 5.44
C ASP A 157 -23.72 8.08 6.53
N PRO A 158 -24.12 8.05 7.81
CA PRO A 158 -23.18 8.02 8.93
C PRO A 158 -22.18 6.87 8.89
N GLY A 159 -22.62 5.70 8.39
CA GLY A 159 -21.76 4.51 8.28
C GLY A 159 -20.65 4.70 7.26
N ALA A 160 -20.94 5.24 6.11
CA ALA A 160 -19.96 5.57 5.09
C ALA A 160 -19.02 6.70 5.55
N ALA A 161 -19.53 7.71 6.23
CA ALA A 161 -18.73 8.78 6.80
C ALA A 161 -17.74 8.26 7.87
N LEU A 162 -18.20 7.43 8.80
CA LEU A 162 -17.34 6.77 9.79
C LEU A 162 -16.26 5.89 9.14
N LEU A 163 -16.59 5.17 8.05
CA LEU A 163 -15.62 4.36 7.33
C LEU A 163 -14.49 5.23 6.74
N ARG A 164 -14.82 6.38 6.18
CA ARG A 164 -13.83 7.32 5.64
C ARG A 164 -12.92 7.87 6.74
N PHE A 165 -13.47 8.24 7.88
CA PHE A 165 -12.65 8.66 9.03
C PHE A 165 -11.75 7.53 9.52
N TRP A 166 -12.26 6.30 9.56
CA TRP A 166 -11.50 5.13 9.95
C TRP A 166 -10.30 4.89 9.04
N VAL A 167 -10.49 4.80 7.72
CA VAL A 167 -9.37 4.54 6.79
C VAL A 167 -8.33 5.65 6.82
N ARG A 168 -8.74 6.91 7.01
CA ARG A 168 -7.79 8.02 7.22
C ARG A 168 -6.96 7.85 8.49
N ALA A 169 -7.61 7.50 9.60
CA ALA A 169 -6.95 7.33 10.88
C ALA A 169 -5.95 6.17 10.83
N GLU A 170 -6.35 5.03 10.26
CA GLU A 170 -5.49 3.87 10.07
C GLU A 170 -4.31 4.17 9.14
N ALA A 171 -4.53 4.90 8.04
CA ALA A 171 -3.44 5.31 7.16
C ALA A 171 -2.44 6.23 7.89
N ARG A 172 -2.92 7.19 8.69
CA ARG A 172 -2.06 8.03 9.53
C ARG A 172 -1.29 7.23 10.58
N LEU A 173 -1.96 6.32 11.28
CA LEU A 173 -1.32 5.44 12.27
C LEU A 173 -0.20 4.61 11.64
N LYS A 174 -0.43 4.06 10.45
CA LYS A 174 0.57 3.29 9.70
C LYS A 174 1.73 4.16 9.20
N ALA A 175 1.48 5.41 8.82
CA ALA A 175 2.53 6.35 8.46
C ALA A 175 3.39 6.74 9.66
N GLY A 176 2.79 6.89 10.84
CA GLY A 176 3.42 7.38 12.04
C GLY A 176 3.40 8.90 12.14
N ASP A 177 4.31 9.46 12.95
CA ASP A 177 4.37 10.89 13.23
C ASP A 177 4.89 11.69 12.02
N GLY A 178 4.47 12.94 11.93
CA GLY A 178 4.93 13.86 10.91
C GLY A 178 3.83 14.78 10.36
N ASP A 179 4.23 15.73 9.52
CA ASP A 179 3.29 16.56 8.74
C ASP A 179 2.76 15.75 7.55
N LEU A 180 1.65 15.05 7.78
CA LEU A 180 1.08 14.10 6.85
C LEU A 180 -0.04 14.72 6.01
N ARG A 181 0.13 14.68 4.69
CA ARG A 181 -0.93 14.90 3.71
C ARG A 181 -1.75 13.62 3.57
N VAL A 182 -3.05 13.75 3.34
CA VAL A 182 -3.92 12.59 3.11
C VAL A 182 -4.57 12.71 1.73
N LEU A 183 -4.35 11.69 0.91
CA LEU A 183 -5.10 11.43 -0.31
C LEU A 183 -6.15 10.36 -0.01
N GLU A 184 -7.42 10.69 -0.18
CA GLU A 184 -8.55 9.77 0.02
C GLU A 184 -9.40 9.69 -1.25
N TRP A 185 -9.85 8.49 -1.57
CA TRP A 185 -10.80 8.28 -2.68
C TRP A 185 -11.66 7.04 -2.47
N THR A 186 -12.77 7.01 -3.20
CA THR A 186 -13.58 5.81 -3.34
C THR A 186 -13.35 5.20 -4.72
N ASP A 187 -12.82 3.99 -4.77
CA ASP A 187 -12.74 3.20 -6.00
C ASP A 187 -14.10 2.50 -6.22
N ARG A 188 -14.91 3.08 -7.11
CA ARG A 188 -16.25 2.54 -7.41
C ARG A 188 -16.20 1.20 -8.14
N HIS A 189 -15.16 0.96 -8.93
CA HIS A 189 -14.99 -0.30 -9.69
C HIS A 189 -14.74 -1.47 -8.73
N ARG A 190 -13.95 -1.24 -7.69
CA ARG A 190 -13.61 -2.24 -6.67
C ARG A 190 -14.47 -2.16 -5.42
N SER A 191 -15.40 -1.20 -5.37
CA SER A 191 -16.20 -0.91 -4.16
C SER A 191 -15.32 -0.74 -2.92
N ALA A 192 -14.25 0.03 -3.04
CA ALA A 192 -13.26 0.26 -1.99
C ALA A 192 -13.21 1.72 -1.52
N VAL A 193 -13.03 1.94 -0.23
CA VAL A 193 -12.62 3.23 0.35
C VAL A 193 -11.16 3.14 0.72
N VAL A 194 -10.37 4.12 0.28
CA VAL A 194 -8.91 4.10 0.39
C VAL A 194 -8.40 5.42 0.94
N ALA A 195 -7.42 5.35 1.81
CA ALA A 195 -6.66 6.54 2.23
C ALA A 195 -5.15 6.25 2.21
N VAL A 196 -4.39 7.24 1.77
CA VAL A 196 -2.93 7.28 1.82
C VAL A 196 -2.50 8.50 2.63
N ALA A 197 -1.74 8.29 3.68
CA ALA A 197 -1.11 9.35 4.46
C ALA A 197 0.40 9.37 4.14
N SER A 198 0.94 10.52 3.77
CA SER A 198 2.36 10.65 3.42
C SER A 198 2.91 12.05 3.65
N THR A 199 4.21 12.16 3.92
CA THR A 199 4.90 13.45 4.02
C THR A 199 5.06 14.15 2.67
N ALA A 200 5.03 13.38 1.57
CA ALA A 200 5.05 13.90 0.21
C ALA A 200 3.65 13.88 -0.45
N PRO A 201 3.40 14.64 -1.51
CA PRO A 201 2.22 14.44 -2.34
C PRO A 201 2.10 12.98 -2.80
N ALA A 202 0.89 12.44 -2.89
CA ALA A 202 0.66 11.06 -3.33
C ALA A 202 -0.10 11.04 -4.66
N THR A 203 0.21 10.06 -5.50
CA THR A 203 -0.51 9.73 -6.73
C THR A 203 -0.80 8.24 -6.80
N THR A 204 -1.76 7.86 -7.63
CA THR A 204 -2.17 6.46 -7.77
C THR A 204 -1.79 5.91 -9.14
N PHE A 205 -1.62 4.58 -9.22
CA PHE A 205 -1.50 3.87 -10.50
C PHE A 205 -2.41 2.64 -10.50
N THR A 206 -2.75 2.19 -11.69
CA THR A 206 -3.57 0.98 -11.87
C THR A 206 -2.68 -0.26 -11.96
N VAL A 207 -3.07 -1.31 -11.24
CA VAL A 207 -2.46 -2.63 -11.34
C VAL A 207 -2.96 -3.28 -12.63
N GLY A 208 -2.06 -3.45 -13.57
CA GLY A 208 -2.34 -4.04 -14.88
C GLY A 208 -1.02 -4.38 -15.57
N PRO A 209 -1.05 -5.13 -16.67
CA PRO A 209 0.15 -5.38 -17.44
C PRO A 209 0.76 -4.02 -17.82
N GLU A 210 2.06 -3.88 -17.58
CA GLU A 210 2.78 -2.68 -18.03
C GLU A 210 2.57 -2.51 -19.53
N PRO A 211 2.28 -1.30 -20.02
CA PRO A 211 2.31 -1.07 -21.47
C PRO A 211 3.71 -1.47 -21.96
N ALA A 212 3.75 -2.27 -23.02
CA ALA A 212 4.99 -2.71 -23.63
C ALA A 212 5.93 -1.51 -23.80
N PRO A 213 7.24 -1.62 -23.50
CA PRO A 213 8.18 -0.53 -23.62
C PRO A 213 8.04 0.04 -25.05
N ARG A 214 7.77 1.35 -25.14
CA ARG A 214 7.74 2.03 -26.45
C ARG A 214 9.12 1.87 -27.06
N ILE A 215 9.27 0.95 -28.01
CA ILE A 215 10.47 0.82 -28.83
C ILE A 215 10.61 2.15 -29.55
N ARG A 216 11.56 2.99 -29.13
CA ARG A 216 11.93 4.17 -29.89
C ARG A 216 12.42 3.64 -31.25
N ARG A 217 11.63 3.87 -32.29
CA ARG A 217 12.12 3.65 -33.66
C ARG A 217 13.43 4.42 -33.82
N PRO A 218 14.47 3.77 -34.35
CA PRO A 218 15.69 4.48 -34.69
C PRO A 218 15.34 5.71 -35.54
N ARG A 219 15.90 6.86 -35.23
CA ARG A 219 15.78 8.05 -36.09
C ARG A 219 16.42 7.65 -37.42
N ASP A 220 15.65 7.75 -38.48
CA ASP A 220 16.14 7.60 -39.82
C ASP A 220 17.22 8.67 -40.06
N PRO A 221 18.47 8.27 -40.37
CA PRO A 221 19.57 9.24 -40.53
C PRO A 221 19.53 9.97 -41.91
N THR A 222 18.43 9.82 -42.66
CA THR A 222 18.29 10.44 -44.00
C THR A 222 17.17 11.48 -44.07
N ARG A 223 17.24 12.51 -43.20
CA ARG A 223 16.58 13.79 -43.47
C ARG A 223 17.45 14.94 -42.97
#